data_ceb6e08d2d3c866b73a1543f0028bde1
#
_entry.id   ceb6e08d2d3c866b73a1543f0028bde1
#
_cell.length_a   1.000
_cell.length_b   1.000
_cell.length_c   1.000
_cell.angle_alpha   90.00
_cell.angle_beta   90.00
_cell.angle_gamma   90.00
#
_symmetry.space_group_name_H-M   'P 1'
#
loop_
_entity.id
_entity.type
_entity.pdbx_description
1 polymer ?
#
loop_
_entity_poly.entity_id
_entity_poly.type
_entity_poly.pdbx_seq_one_letter_code
_entity_poly.pdbx_strand_id
1 'polypeptide(L)'
;MLLIERQEGVETTQIKTTYGSAAGTAFIKFENVKVPVENLLGVEDQGFKVIMTNFNHERWMITTFSVRTCRLVVEDCLKWANQRRVFGKRLIDQPVIRQK
;
A
#
# COMPACT_ATOMS: atom_id res chain seq x y z
N MET A 1 22.73 -3.89 -1.79
CA MET A 1 21.82 -3.45 -0.70
C MET A 1 22.40 -3.90 0.62
N LEU A 2 22.22 -3.18 1.72
CA LEU A 2 22.75 -3.56 3.03
C LEU A 2 21.63 -3.91 4.01
N LEU A 3 21.80 -4.99 4.76
CA LEU A 3 20.96 -5.31 5.91
C LEU A 3 21.53 -4.61 7.14
N ILE A 4 20.81 -3.64 7.67
CA ILE A 4 21.22 -2.86 8.83
C ILE A 4 20.33 -3.24 10.00
N GLU A 5 20.93 -3.85 11.01
CA GLU A 5 20.24 -4.19 12.25
C GLU A 5 19.98 -2.95 13.10
N ARG A 6 18.96 -3.03 13.96
CA ARG A 6 18.66 -1.96 14.89
C ARG A 6 19.70 -1.97 16.02
N GLN A 7 20.60 -1.00 16.00
CA GLN A 7 21.73 -0.88 16.91
C GLN A 7 21.97 0.59 17.27
N GLU A 8 23.01 0.83 18.07
CA GLU A 8 23.45 2.20 18.38
C GLU A 8 23.75 2.97 17.08
N GLY A 9 23.30 4.22 17.02
CA GLY A 9 23.40 5.06 15.84
C GLY A 9 22.24 4.89 14.84
N VAL A 10 21.30 3.96 15.07
CA VAL A 10 20.07 3.84 14.26
C VAL A 10 18.88 4.41 15.03
N GLU A 11 18.44 5.58 14.64
CA GLU A 11 17.28 6.25 15.24
C GLU A 11 16.07 6.15 14.32
N THR A 12 14.90 5.90 14.90
CA THR A 12 13.63 5.84 14.15
C THR A 12 12.60 6.77 14.77
N THR A 13 12.00 7.63 13.95
CA THR A 13 10.93 8.54 14.35
C THR A 13 9.68 8.26 13.52
N GLN A 14 8.57 7.96 14.18
CA GLN A 14 7.32 7.65 13.48
C GLN A 14 6.81 8.86 12.70
N ILE A 15 6.44 8.63 11.45
CA ILE A 15 5.73 9.61 10.61
C ILE A 15 4.24 9.34 10.74
N LYS A 16 3.48 10.36 11.16
CA LYS A 16 2.02 10.28 11.19
C LYS A 16 1.49 10.46 9.76
N THR A 17 0.88 9.41 9.23
CA THR A 17 0.26 9.43 7.91
C THR A 17 -1.26 9.51 8.01
N THR A 18 -1.91 10.01 6.96
CA THR A 18 -3.38 10.15 6.89
C THR A 18 -4.10 8.79 6.88
N TYR A 19 -3.42 7.74 6.42
CA TYR A 19 -4.01 6.41 6.26
C TYR A 19 -3.90 5.49 7.48
N GLY A 20 -3.41 5.98 8.57
CA GLY A 20 -3.35 5.25 9.82
C GLY A 20 -1.93 4.92 10.29
N SER A 21 -1.81 4.85 11.61
CA SER A 21 -0.54 4.58 12.30
C SER A 21 -0.06 3.12 12.17
N ALA A 22 -0.95 2.21 11.75
CA ALA A 22 -0.64 0.78 11.66
C ALA A 22 0.41 0.44 10.59
N ALA A 23 0.57 1.28 9.56
CA ALA A 23 1.57 1.08 8.51
C ALA A 23 3.02 1.23 9.00
N GLY A 24 3.22 1.88 10.16
CA GLY A 24 4.54 1.98 10.79
C GLY A 24 5.56 2.80 10.01
N THR A 25 5.13 3.71 9.13
CA THR A 25 6.05 4.57 8.37
C THR A 25 6.90 5.41 9.32
N ALA A 26 8.20 5.39 9.11
CA ALA A 26 9.15 6.08 9.97
C ALA A 26 10.24 6.80 9.17
N PHE A 27 10.73 7.87 9.74
CA PHE A 27 11.99 8.47 9.36
C PHE A 27 13.12 7.71 10.06
N ILE A 28 14.15 7.34 9.33
CA ILE A 28 15.30 6.61 9.85
C ILE A 28 16.55 7.46 9.66
N LYS A 29 17.28 7.66 10.75
CA LYS A 29 18.57 8.35 10.77
C LYS A 29 19.67 7.34 11.09
N PHE A 30 20.76 7.38 10.34
CA PHE A 30 21.97 6.60 10.59
C PHE A 30 23.10 7.53 10.98
N GLU A 31 23.77 7.24 12.07
CA GLU A 31 24.91 8.02 12.56
C GLU A 31 26.05 7.10 12.99
N ASN A 32 27.13 7.11 12.22
CA ASN A 32 28.33 6.28 12.45
C ASN A 32 28.03 4.77 12.61
N VAL A 33 27.01 4.27 11.93
CA VAL A 33 26.60 2.85 12.01
C VAL A 33 27.60 1.98 11.27
N LYS A 34 28.18 1.01 11.96
CA LYS A 34 29.06 0.00 11.37
C LYS A 34 28.24 -1.19 10.93
N VAL A 35 28.33 -1.55 9.67
CA VAL A 35 27.61 -2.68 9.08
C VAL A 35 28.64 -3.74 8.66
N PRO A 36 28.54 -4.98 9.11
CA PRO A 36 29.40 -6.07 8.66
C PRO A 36 29.28 -6.31 7.15
N VAL A 37 30.38 -6.69 6.51
CA VAL A 37 30.40 -6.94 5.06
C VAL A 37 29.49 -8.10 4.65
N GLU A 38 29.33 -9.10 5.51
CA GLU A 38 28.44 -10.23 5.34
C GLU A 38 26.95 -9.86 5.29
N ASN A 39 26.60 -8.65 5.73
CA ASN A 39 25.25 -8.09 5.60
C ASN A 39 25.00 -7.45 4.23
N LEU A 40 25.93 -7.57 3.29
CA LEU A 40 25.70 -7.17 1.91
C LEU A 40 24.76 -8.16 1.21
N LEU A 41 23.60 -7.68 0.81
CA LEU A 41 22.61 -8.44 0.05
C LEU A 41 22.82 -8.23 -1.45
N GLY A 42 23.18 -9.31 -2.13
CA GLY A 42 23.52 -9.29 -3.55
C GLY A 42 24.94 -8.81 -3.83
N VAL A 43 25.14 -8.23 -5.00
CA VAL A 43 26.44 -7.74 -5.47
C VAL A 43 26.54 -6.24 -5.21
N GLU A 44 27.75 -5.75 -4.94
CA GLU A 44 28.04 -4.33 -4.81
C GLU A 44 27.56 -3.58 -6.06
N ASP A 45 27.06 -2.37 -5.90
CA ASP A 45 26.47 -1.50 -6.91
C ASP A 45 25.23 -2.05 -7.66
N GLN A 46 24.72 -3.24 -7.29
CA GLN A 46 23.51 -3.83 -7.87
C GLN A 46 22.31 -3.86 -6.93
N GLY A 47 22.29 -3.04 -5.88
CA GLY A 47 21.20 -2.99 -4.89
C GLY A 47 19.84 -2.69 -5.51
N PHE A 48 19.76 -1.95 -6.61
CA PHE A 48 18.51 -1.67 -7.30
C PHE A 48 17.81 -2.96 -7.81
N LYS A 49 18.57 -3.91 -8.34
CA LYS A 49 18.00 -5.22 -8.75
C LYS A 49 17.37 -5.96 -7.58
N VAL A 50 18.05 -5.96 -6.44
CA VAL A 50 17.59 -6.64 -5.23
C VAL A 50 16.29 -6.04 -4.73
N ILE A 51 16.22 -4.70 -4.62
CA ILE A 51 15.02 -4.03 -4.12
C ILE A 51 13.84 -4.18 -5.10
N MET A 52 14.08 -4.15 -6.41
CA MET A 52 13.03 -4.27 -7.41
C MET A 52 12.40 -5.66 -7.44
N THR A 53 13.10 -6.71 -7.04
CA THR A 53 12.51 -8.03 -6.87
C THR A 53 11.34 -8.00 -5.88
N ASN A 54 11.54 -7.34 -4.73
CA ASN A 54 10.47 -7.15 -3.74
C ASN A 54 9.39 -6.18 -4.24
N PHE A 55 9.78 -5.02 -4.75
CA PHE A 55 8.83 -4.00 -5.17
C PHE A 55 7.92 -4.43 -6.33
N ASN A 56 8.41 -5.25 -7.26
CA ASN A 56 7.58 -5.81 -8.30
C ASN A 56 6.47 -6.69 -7.72
N HIS A 57 6.79 -7.50 -6.73
CA HIS A 57 5.81 -8.33 -6.03
C HIS A 57 4.80 -7.49 -5.25
N GLU A 58 5.26 -6.48 -4.52
CA GLU A 58 4.37 -5.55 -3.79
C GLU A 58 3.43 -4.80 -4.73
N ARG A 59 3.92 -4.30 -5.85
CA ARG A 59 3.10 -3.60 -6.85
C ARG A 59 2.02 -4.52 -7.43
N TRP A 60 2.35 -5.76 -7.69
CA TRP A 60 1.36 -6.76 -8.11
C TRP A 60 0.29 -6.98 -7.03
N MET A 61 0.70 -7.15 -5.78
CA MET A 61 -0.21 -7.28 -4.64
C MET A 61 -1.15 -6.07 -4.51
N ILE A 62 -0.62 -4.85 -4.57
CA ILE A 62 -1.42 -3.62 -4.50
C ILE A 62 -2.46 -3.59 -5.62
N THR A 63 -2.08 -3.96 -6.84
CA THR A 63 -3.00 -4.02 -7.99
C THR A 63 -4.13 -5.01 -7.73
N THR A 64 -3.82 -6.21 -7.28
CA THR A 64 -4.80 -7.25 -6.96
C THR A 64 -5.77 -6.80 -5.86
N PHE A 65 -5.23 -6.20 -4.80
CA PHE A 65 -6.02 -5.66 -3.70
C PHE A 65 -6.95 -4.53 -4.16
N SER A 66 -6.45 -3.63 -5.01
CA SER A 66 -7.24 -2.52 -5.56
C SER A 66 -8.41 -3.02 -6.40
N VAL A 67 -8.19 -4.02 -7.26
CA VAL A 67 -9.26 -4.64 -8.05
C VAL A 67 -10.32 -5.27 -7.15
N ARG A 68 -9.91 -5.98 -6.09
CA ARG A 68 -10.86 -6.55 -5.14
C ARG A 68 -11.67 -5.48 -4.42
N THR A 69 -11.03 -4.40 -3.99
CA THR A 69 -11.69 -3.26 -3.34
C THR A 69 -12.72 -2.61 -4.28
N CYS A 70 -12.36 -2.37 -5.54
CA CYS A 70 -13.30 -1.84 -6.54
C CYS A 70 -14.55 -2.72 -6.67
N ARG A 71 -14.39 -4.05 -6.70
CA ARG A 71 -15.53 -4.98 -6.76
C ARG A 71 -16.45 -4.86 -5.55
N LEU A 72 -15.89 -4.78 -4.35
CA LEU A 72 -16.68 -4.59 -3.12
C LEU A 72 -17.46 -3.27 -3.15
N VAL A 73 -16.83 -2.18 -3.57
CA VAL A 73 -17.49 -0.88 -3.71
C VAL A 73 -18.65 -0.95 -4.72
N VAL A 74 -18.44 -1.58 -5.87
CA VAL A 74 -19.50 -1.76 -6.88
C VAL A 74 -20.66 -2.60 -6.30
N GLU A 75 -20.37 -3.68 -5.61
CA GLU A 75 -21.40 -4.51 -4.95
C GLU A 75 -22.23 -3.69 -3.96
N ASP A 76 -21.60 -2.86 -3.15
CA ASP A 76 -22.30 -2.03 -2.17
C ASP A 76 -23.10 -0.90 -2.86
N CYS A 77 -22.57 -0.29 -3.92
CA CYS A 77 -23.32 0.66 -4.73
C CYS A 77 -24.57 0.03 -5.33
N LEU A 78 -24.46 -1.19 -5.87
CA LEU A 78 -25.60 -1.91 -6.43
C LEU A 78 -26.66 -2.25 -5.38
N LYS A 79 -26.23 -2.72 -4.19
CA LYS A 79 -27.15 -2.97 -3.06
C LYS A 79 -27.89 -1.68 -2.68
N TRP A 80 -27.16 -0.59 -2.51
CA TRP A 80 -27.73 0.71 -2.19
C TRP A 80 -28.71 1.18 -3.26
N ALA A 81 -28.33 1.13 -4.55
CA ALA A 81 -29.18 1.55 -5.66
C ALA A 81 -30.48 0.74 -5.77
N ASN A 82 -30.48 -0.51 -5.36
CA ASN A 82 -31.70 -1.34 -5.30
C ASN A 82 -32.60 -1.00 -4.11
N GLN A 83 -32.05 -0.53 -2.99
CA GLN A 83 -32.81 -0.20 -1.79
C GLN A 83 -33.35 1.22 -1.80
N ARG A 84 -32.54 2.18 -2.29
CA ARG A 84 -32.88 3.62 -2.30
C ARG A 84 -34.00 3.91 -3.29
N ARG A 85 -35.02 4.63 -2.83
CA ARG A 85 -36.11 5.14 -3.68
C ARG A 85 -35.98 6.65 -3.89
N VAL A 86 -36.13 7.09 -5.11
CA VAL A 86 -36.10 8.49 -5.53
C VAL A 86 -37.18 8.70 -6.62
N PHE A 87 -37.96 9.75 -6.52
CA PHE A 87 -39.05 10.05 -7.46
C PHE A 87 -40.00 8.85 -7.69
N GLY A 88 -40.33 8.11 -6.61
CA GLY A 88 -41.24 6.97 -6.65
C GLY A 88 -40.69 5.66 -7.24
N LYS A 89 -39.43 5.64 -7.73
CA LYS A 89 -38.76 4.47 -8.30
C LYS A 89 -37.50 4.14 -7.53
N ARG A 90 -36.96 2.92 -7.70
CA ARG A 90 -35.66 2.57 -7.15
C ARG A 90 -34.57 3.40 -7.85
N LEU A 91 -33.50 3.71 -7.14
CA LEU A 91 -32.38 4.48 -7.70
C LEU A 91 -31.77 3.79 -8.94
N ILE A 92 -31.70 2.47 -8.93
CA ILE A 92 -31.20 1.66 -10.05
C ILE A 92 -32.07 1.81 -11.32
N ASP A 93 -33.35 2.16 -11.19
CA ASP A 93 -34.25 2.32 -12.32
C ASP A 93 -34.10 3.68 -13.03
N GLN A 94 -33.24 4.57 -12.48
CA GLN A 94 -32.93 5.86 -13.12
C GLN A 94 -31.95 5.65 -14.29
N PRO A 95 -32.21 6.21 -15.48
CA PRO A 95 -31.39 5.95 -16.67
C PRO A 95 -29.91 6.27 -16.49
N VAL A 96 -29.58 7.37 -15.80
CA VAL A 96 -28.19 7.79 -15.54
C VAL A 96 -27.45 6.78 -14.68
N ILE A 97 -28.12 6.19 -13.70
CA ILE A 97 -27.50 5.19 -12.81
C ILE A 97 -27.27 3.88 -13.56
N ARG A 98 -28.21 3.49 -14.43
CA ARG A 98 -28.08 2.26 -15.23
C ARG A 98 -27.00 2.36 -16.31
N GLN A 99 -26.66 3.55 -16.74
CA GLN A 99 -25.63 3.80 -17.75
C GLN A 99 -24.21 3.79 -17.15
N LYS A 100 -24.06 4.05 -15.87
CA LYS A 100 -22.77 4.05 -15.15
C LYS A 100 -22.38 2.66 -14.66
#